data_175f6dfe9306034ff856e25370102c1e
#
_entry.id   175f6dfe9306034ff856e25370102c1e
#
_cell.length_a   1.000
_cell.length_b   1.000
_cell.length_c   1.000
_cell.angle_alpha   90.00
_cell.angle_beta   90.00
_cell.angle_gamma   90.00
#
_symmetry.space_group_name_H-M   'P 1'
#
loop_
_entity.id
_entity.type
_entity.pdbx_description
1 polymer ?
#
loop_
_entity_poly.entity_id
_entity_poly.type
_entity_poly.pdbx_seq_one_letter_code
_entity_poly.pdbx_strand_id
1 'polypeptide(L)'
;MRTSGVIAIITILSTQAVAHSGCLNKQGCHATSQPYHCHKSAKVELLASSNSTILSGTVTHVRDGDTIEVNDVAVRLSALDCPESNTRQGKQATKIATQFDGSQAMCELTGAKSYDRLVGYCTVGGTDFGIYMMQNSSCEVWEKYDVWNRY
;
A
#
# COMPACT_ATOMS: atom_id res chain seq x y z
N MET A 1 -13.13 66.81 21.05
CA MET A 1 -13.14 65.38 21.43
C MET A 1 -12.25 64.64 20.44
N ARG A 2 -11.09 64.20 20.88
CA ARG A 2 -10.14 63.42 20.04
C ARG A 2 -10.23 61.97 20.48
N THR A 3 -10.66 61.09 19.55
CA THR A 3 -10.65 59.64 19.75
C THR A 3 -9.34 59.07 19.24
N SER A 4 -8.52 58.59 20.14
CA SER A 4 -7.27 57.83 19.83
C SER A 4 -7.62 56.39 19.50
N GLY A 5 -7.37 55.97 18.25
CA GLY A 5 -7.45 54.59 17.84
C GLY A 5 -6.16 53.86 18.19
N VAL A 6 -6.26 52.77 18.93
CA VAL A 6 -5.15 51.85 19.23
C VAL A 6 -5.06 50.86 18.09
N ILE A 7 -3.96 50.88 17.34
CA ILE A 7 -3.62 49.89 16.32
C ILE A 7 -2.93 48.71 17.01
N ALA A 8 -3.59 47.58 17.07
CA ALA A 8 -2.99 46.32 17.54
C ALA A 8 -2.14 45.70 16.42
N ILE A 9 -0.82 45.64 16.59
CA ILE A 9 0.11 44.96 15.68
C ILE A 9 0.10 43.47 16.04
N ILE A 10 -0.49 42.65 15.15
CA ILE A 10 -0.44 41.21 15.26
C ILE A 10 0.87 40.74 14.60
N THR A 11 1.84 40.34 15.39
CA THR A 11 3.07 39.70 14.94
C THR A 11 2.77 38.23 14.59
N ILE A 12 2.76 37.91 13.30
CA ILE A 12 2.67 36.53 12.81
C ILE A 12 4.04 35.91 12.94
N LEU A 13 4.22 35.00 13.89
CA LEU A 13 5.41 34.14 13.95
C LEU A 13 5.31 33.13 12.81
N SER A 14 6.08 33.34 11.73
CA SER A 14 6.29 32.35 10.69
C SER A 14 7.24 31.28 11.21
N THR A 15 6.76 30.08 11.52
CA THR A 15 7.58 28.92 11.73
C THR A 15 8.17 28.48 10.40
N GLN A 16 9.46 28.71 10.20
CA GLN A 16 10.18 28.21 9.01
C GLN A 16 10.37 26.71 9.16
N ALA A 17 9.78 25.93 8.25
CA ALA A 17 10.09 24.51 8.12
C ALA A 17 11.52 24.37 7.57
N VAL A 18 12.42 23.84 8.36
CA VAL A 18 13.80 23.55 7.94
C VAL A 18 13.80 22.27 7.14
N ALA A 19 13.97 22.39 5.82
CA ALA A 19 14.19 21.25 4.96
C ALA A 19 15.66 20.84 5.05
N HIS A 20 15.93 19.62 5.52
CA HIS A 20 17.29 19.08 5.53
C HIS A 20 17.48 18.02 4.43
N SER A 21 18.63 18.11 3.77
CA SER A 21 19.09 17.11 2.80
C SER A 21 19.73 15.94 3.56
N GLY A 22 19.08 14.78 3.55
CA GLY A 22 19.60 13.52 4.08
C GLY A 22 18.97 12.35 3.37
N CYS A 23 19.74 11.26 3.19
CA CYS A 23 19.18 10.03 2.61
C CYS A 23 18.12 9.44 3.52
N LEU A 24 16.95 9.19 2.96
CA LEU A 24 15.87 8.46 3.63
C LEU A 24 16.09 6.95 3.45
N ASN A 25 15.80 6.17 4.49
CA ASN A 25 15.72 4.72 4.35
C ASN A 25 14.47 4.32 3.53
N LYS A 26 14.29 3.02 3.26
CA LYS A 26 13.13 2.52 2.49
C LYS A 26 11.78 2.88 3.11
N GLN A 27 11.73 3.19 4.40
CA GLN A 27 10.53 3.62 5.12
C GLN A 27 10.32 5.13 5.10
N GLY A 28 11.19 5.88 4.45
CA GLY A 28 11.12 7.35 4.37
C GLY A 28 11.55 8.08 5.63
N CYS A 29 12.42 7.47 6.44
CA CYS A 29 12.89 7.98 7.72
C CYS A 29 14.38 8.28 7.68
N HIS A 30 14.84 9.29 8.47
CA HIS A 30 16.25 9.55 8.69
C HIS A 30 16.81 8.63 9.79
N ALA A 31 17.74 7.73 9.41
CA ALA A 31 18.32 6.75 10.33
C ALA A 31 19.43 7.31 11.23
N THR A 32 19.99 8.48 10.89
CA THR A 32 21.21 9.01 11.51
C THR A 32 21.03 10.33 12.25
N SER A 33 19.83 10.94 12.20
CA SER A 33 19.56 12.20 12.87
C SER A 33 18.78 12.00 14.17
N GLN A 34 19.17 12.69 15.22
CA GLN A 34 18.44 12.76 16.48
C GLN A 34 17.59 14.05 16.49
N PRO A 35 16.29 13.99 16.81
CA PRO A 35 15.49 12.77 17.03
C PRO A 35 15.13 12.04 15.70
N TYR A 36 15.02 10.73 15.76
CA TYR A 36 14.56 9.90 14.63
C TYR A 36 13.18 10.36 14.15
N HIS A 37 13.04 10.71 12.88
CA HIS A 37 11.77 11.14 12.31
C HIS A 37 11.59 10.71 10.86
N CYS A 38 10.34 10.59 10.44
CA CYS A 38 9.96 10.13 9.10
C CYS A 38 9.20 11.23 8.34
N HIS A 39 9.52 11.41 7.05
CA HIS A 39 8.85 12.39 6.17
C HIS A 39 7.74 11.77 5.31
N LYS A 40 7.72 10.45 5.19
CA LYS A 40 6.62 9.72 4.54
C LYS A 40 5.88 8.92 5.62
N SER A 41 4.76 9.44 6.06
CA SER A 41 3.76 8.59 6.70
C SER A 41 3.08 7.81 5.61
N ALA A 42 3.34 6.49 5.52
CA ALA A 42 2.40 5.61 4.84
C ALA A 42 1.06 5.80 5.55
N LYS A 43 0.09 6.46 4.89
CA LYS A 43 -1.24 6.64 5.45
C LYS A 43 -1.95 5.29 5.39
N VAL A 44 -1.67 4.46 6.39
CA VAL A 44 -2.47 3.26 6.66
C VAL A 44 -3.74 3.77 7.33
N GLU A 45 -4.78 4.05 6.55
CA GLU A 45 -6.11 4.23 7.09
C GLU A 45 -6.66 2.87 7.50
N LEU A 46 -6.47 2.52 8.77
CA LEU A 46 -7.12 1.38 9.39
C LEU A 46 -8.58 1.74 9.68
N LEU A 47 -9.46 1.50 8.71
CA LEU A 47 -10.89 1.50 8.95
C LEU A 47 -11.27 0.14 9.53
N ALA A 48 -11.37 0.06 10.85
CA ALA A 48 -11.88 -1.14 11.52
C ALA A 48 -13.40 -1.21 11.32
N SER A 49 -13.83 -2.04 10.35
CA SER A 49 -15.22 -2.48 10.25
C SER A 49 -15.23 -4.01 10.34
N SER A 50 -15.88 -4.52 11.36
CA SER A 50 -16.19 -5.96 11.60
C SER A 50 -15.14 -6.98 11.08
N ASN A 51 -14.10 -7.22 11.88
CA ASN A 51 -13.10 -8.29 11.76
C ASN A 51 -12.13 -8.28 10.56
N SER A 52 -12.19 -7.34 9.61
CA SER A 52 -11.18 -7.19 8.57
C SER A 52 -10.48 -5.84 8.64
N THR A 53 -9.16 -5.83 8.54
CA THR A 53 -8.36 -4.62 8.42
C THR A 53 -8.23 -4.28 6.94
N ILE A 54 -8.54 -3.04 6.55
CA ILE A 54 -8.43 -2.59 5.16
C ILE A 54 -7.10 -1.82 4.98
N LEU A 55 -6.31 -2.23 3.99
CA LEU A 55 -5.17 -1.49 3.48
C LEU A 55 -5.55 -0.83 2.16
N SER A 56 -5.55 0.50 2.13
CA SER A 56 -5.84 1.27 0.90
C SER A 56 -4.64 2.10 0.48
N GLY A 57 -4.40 2.20 -0.81
CA GLY A 57 -3.29 2.97 -1.35
C GLY A 57 -3.08 2.75 -2.85
N THR A 58 -1.94 3.19 -3.34
CA THR A 58 -1.52 2.98 -4.73
C THR A 58 -0.65 1.72 -4.83
N VAL A 59 -0.83 0.91 -5.87
CA VAL A 59 0.12 -0.17 -6.19
C VAL A 59 1.45 0.48 -6.58
N THR A 60 2.46 0.33 -5.74
CA THR A 60 3.79 0.90 -5.93
C THR A 60 4.75 -0.07 -6.61
N HIS A 61 4.46 -1.36 -6.54
CA HIS A 61 5.26 -2.39 -7.17
C HIS A 61 4.48 -3.71 -7.31
N VAL A 62 4.74 -4.46 -8.37
CA VAL A 62 4.30 -5.85 -8.54
C VAL A 62 5.50 -6.78 -8.41
N ARG A 63 5.50 -7.65 -7.38
CA ARG A 63 6.59 -8.64 -7.19
C ARG A 63 6.45 -9.82 -8.14
N ASP A 64 5.23 -10.34 -8.27
CA ASP A 64 4.87 -11.49 -9.11
C ASP A 64 3.35 -11.51 -9.37
N GLY A 65 2.83 -12.63 -9.90
CA GLY A 65 1.42 -12.77 -10.29
C GLY A 65 0.43 -12.72 -9.12
N ASP A 66 0.87 -12.97 -7.89
CA ASP A 66 0.02 -13.03 -6.70
C ASP A 66 0.51 -12.17 -5.53
N THR A 67 1.49 -11.32 -5.76
CA THR A 67 2.06 -10.43 -4.74
C THR A 67 2.24 -9.02 -5.28
N ILE A 68 1.53 -8.06 -4.70
CA ILE A 68 1.63 -6.63 -5.02
C ILE A 68 2.09 -5.84 -3.79
N GLU A 69 2.66 -4.66 -4.00
CA GLU A 69 2.95 -3.70 -2.93
C GLU A 69 1.98 -2.52 -3.02
N VAL A 70 1.28 -2.26 -1.92
CA VAL A 70 0.37 -1.12 -1.78
C VAL A 70 0.99 -0.13 -0.83
N ASN A 71 1.38 1.05 -1.32
CA ASN A 71 2.17 2.03 -0.57
C ASN A 71 3.41 1.40 0.09
N ASP A 72 4.17 0.60 -0.67
CA ASP A 72 5.37 -0.14 -0.22
C ASP A 72 5.09 -1.25 0.83
N VAL A 73 3.83 -1.58 1.09
CA VAL A 73 3.44 -2.71 1.95
C VAL A 73 3.13 -3.92 1.07
N ALA A 74 3.87 -5.01 1.25
CA ALA A 74 3.68 -6.22 0.47
C ALA A 74 2.43 -6.98 0.89
N VAL A 75 1.56 -7.29 -0.08
CA VAL A 75 0.34 -8.07 0.09
C VAL A 75 0.38 -9.29 -0.83
N ARG A 76 0.34 -10.48 -0.23
CA ARG A 76 0.11 -11.76 -0.90
C ARG A 76 -1.39 -11.96 -1.05
N LEU A 77 -1.84 -12.16 -2.28
CA LEU A 77 -3.26 -12.40 -2.52
C LEU A 77 -3.69 -13.71 -1.87
N SER A 78 -4.75 -13.67 -1.06
CA SER A 78 -5.35 -14.87 -0.48
C SER A 78 -6.00 -15.70 -1.57
N ALA A 79 -5.98 -17.01 -1.42
CA ALA A 79 -6.60 -17.96 -2.34
C ALA A 79 -6.09 -17.95 -3.80
N LEU A 80 -5.09 -17.16 -4.14
CA LEU A 80 -4.51 -17.11 -5.48
C LEU A 80 -3.17 -17.86 -5.50
N ASP A 81 -3.01 -18.78 -6.43
CA ASP A 81 -1.77 -19.49 -6.70
C ASP A 81 -1.32 -19.24 -8.12
N CYS A 82 -0.19 -18.58 -8.27
CA CYS A 82 0.40 -18.27 -9.56
C CYS A 82 1.69 -19.06 -9.75
N PRO A 83 2.03 -19.45 -11.00
CA PRO A 83 3.30 -20.10 -11.27
C PRO A 83 4.49 -19.24 -10.82
N GLU A 84 5.53 -19.90 -10.34
CA GLU A 84 6.75 -19.25 -9.85
C GLU A 84 7.36 -18.28 -10.88
N SER A 85 7.80 -17.12 -10.43
CA SER A 85 8.30 -16.02 -11.28
C SER A 85 9.50 -16.36 -12.15
N ASN A 86 10.24 -17.44 -11.83
CA ASN A 86 11.34 -17.94 -12.64
C ASN A 86 10.87 -18.80 -13.84
N THR A 87 9.62 -19.21 -13.89
CA THR A 87 9.02 -19.96 -15.01
C THR A 87 8.53 -19.05 -16.13
N ARG A 88 8.23 -19.62 -17.30
CA ARG A 88 7.62 -18.87 -18.41
C ARG A 88 6.22 -18.36 -18.05
N GLN A 89 5.40 -19.21 -17.45
CA GLN A 89 4.04 -18.87 -17.02
C GLN A 89 4.07 -17.80 -15.91
N GLY A 90 4.98 -17.92 -14.92
CA GLY A 90 5.11 -16.93 -13.86
C GLY A 90 5.55 -15.57 -14.38
N LYS A 91 6.50 -15.52 -15.32
CA LYS A 91 6.88 -14.26 -15.99
C LYS A 91 5.70 -13.64 -16.75
N GLN A 92 4.86 -14.46 -17.38
CA GLN A 92 3.65 -13.99 -18.06
C GLN A 92 2.63 -13.46 -17.05
N ALA A 93 2.41 -14.16 -15.93
CA ALA A 93 1.52 -13.71 -14.86
C ALA A 93 2.01 -12.37 -14.26
N THR A 94 3.30 -12.26 -13.95
CA THR A 94 3.90 -11.00 -13.46
C THR A 94 3.68 -9.86 -14.46
N LYS A 95 3.91 -10.11 -15.76
CA LYS A 95 3.67 -9.10 -16.81
C LYS A 95 2.22 -8.65 -16.88
N ILE A 96 1.26 -9.56 -16.68
CA ILE A 96 -0.16 -9.23 -16.63
C ILE A 96 -0.47 -8.40 -15.38
N ALA A 97 0.05 -8.79 -14.22
CA ALA A 97 -0.13 -8.07 -12.96
C ALA A 97 0.46 -6.65 -13.00
N THR A 98 1.58 -6.44 -13.71
CA THR A 98 2.26 -5.13 -13.85
C THR A 98 1.37 -4.06 -14.51
N GLN A 99 0.29 -4.44 -15.21
CA GLN A 99 -0.66 -3.48 -15.77
C GLN A 99 -1.39 -2.68 -14.69
N PHE A 100 -1.36 -3.13 -13.45
CA PHE A 100 -1.98 -2.45 -12.31
C PHE A 100 -1.02 -1.52 -11.55
N ASP A 101 0.24 -1.41 -11.95
CA ASP A 101 1.17 -0.44 -11.36
C ASP A 101 0.59 0.97 -11.43
N GLY A 102 0.67 1.71 -10.33
CA GLY A 102 0.12 3.05 -10.20
C GLY A 102 -1.39 3.11 -9.95
N SER A 103 -2.12 1.98 -10.03
CA SER A 103 -3.56 1.93 -9.78
C SER A 103 -3.89 2.02 -8.29
N GLN A 104 -5.08 2.54 -7.96
CA GLN A 104 -5.60 2.54 -6.59
C GLN A 104 -6.01 1.12 -6.20
N ALA A 105 -5.58 0.70 -5.03
CA ALA A 105 -5.89 -0.61 -4.45
C ALA A 105 -6.59 -0.47 -3.11
N MET A 106 -7.48 -1.41 -2.84
CA MET A 106 -8.11 -1.63 -1.55
C MET A 106 -8.01 -3.13 -1.24
N CYS A 107 -7.25 -3.47 -0.21
CA CYS A 107 -7.02 -4.85 0.22
C CYS A 107 -7.67 -5.10 1.57
N GLU A 108 -8.56 -6.08 1.63
CA GLU A 108 -9.14 -6.60 2.86
C GLU A 108 -8.20 -7.67 3.42
N LEU A 109 -7.54 -7.34 4.53
CA LEU A 109 -6.52 -8.20 5.13
C LEU A 109 -7.16 -9.28 6.00
N THR A 110 -6.69 -10.53 5.84
CA THR A 110 -7.18 -11.69 6.61
C THR A 110 -6.62 -11.74 8.03
N GLY A 111 -5.62 -10.92 8.34
CA GLY A 111 -4.85 -10.99 9.59
C GLY A 111 -3.69 -11.99 9.55
N ALA A 112 -3.63 -12.85 8.53
CA ALA A 112 -2.51 -13.76 8.32
C ALA A 112 -1.29 -13.05 7.73
N LYS A 113 -0.13 -13.68 7.88
CA LYS A 113 1.13 -13.28 7.23
C LYS A 113 1.74 -14.44 6.47
N SER A 114 2.41 -14.12 5.37
CA SER A 114 3.22 -15.04 4.58
C SER A 114 4.61 -14.44 4.42
N TYR A 115 5.55 -14.87 5.25
CA TYR A 115 6.88 -14.25 5.38
C TYR A 115 6.77 -12.78 5.79
N ASP A 116 7.29 -11.86 4.99
CA ASP A 116 7.23 -10.40 5.16
C ASP A 116 5.95 -9.75 4.62
N ARG A 117 5.02 -10.55 4.03
CA ARG A 117 3.82 -10.07 3.36
C ARG A 117 2.59 -10.21 4.24
N LEU A 118 1.70 -9.22 4.19
CA LEU A 118 0.32 -9.36 4.66
C LEU A 118 -0.45 -10.26 3.68
N VAL A 119 -1.50 -10.91 4.16
CA VAL A 119 -2.37 -11.75 3.32
C VAL A 119 -3.74 -11.09 3.21
N GLY A 120 -4.27 -10.95 1.99
CA GLY A 120 -5.56 -10.30 1.77
C GLY A 120 -6.15 -10.53 0.39
N TYR A 121 -7.37 -10.04 0.21
CA TYR A 121 -8.06 -9.97 -1.07
C TYR A 121 -8.07 -8.51 -1.53
N CYS A 122 -7.68 -8.24 -2.76
CA CYS A 122 -7.49 -6.89 -3.25
C CYS A 122 -8.39 -6.57 -4.44
N THR A 123 -9.04 -5.41 -4.38
CA THR A 123 -9.63 -4.73 -5.52
C THR A 123 -8.63 -3.68 -6.00
N VAL A 124 -8.23 -3.72 -7.26
CA VAL A 124 -7.26 -2.80 -7.85
C VAL A 124 -7.85 -2.17 -9.11
N GLY A 125 -7.87 -0.85 -9.18
CA GLY A 125 -8.50 -0.12 -10.28
C GLY A 125 -10.01 -0.43 -10.44
N GLY A 126 -10.68 -0.82 -9.36
CA GLY A 126 -12.10 -1.22 -9.37
C GLY A 126 -12.35 -2.67 -9.78
N THR A 127 -11.30 -3.46 -10.02
CA THR A 127 -11.38 -4.87 -10.45
C THR A 127 -10.88 -5.78 -9.33
N ASP A 128 -11.57 -6.89 -9.05
CA ASP A 128 -11.04 -7.94 -8.19
C ASP A 128 -9.77 -8.52 -8.83
N PHE A 129 -8.65 -8.33 -8.14
CA PHE A 129 -7.35 -8.68 -8.69
C PHE A 129 -7.17 -10.19 -8.86
N GLY A 130 -7.67 -11.00 -7.90
CA GLY A 130 -7.57 -12.46 -7.96
C GLY A 130 -8.37 -13.02 -9.12
N ILE A 131 -9.64 -12.62 -9.28
CA ILE A 131 -10.48 -13.02 -10.42
C ILE A 131 -9.82 -12.62 -11.74
N TYR A 132 -9.31 -11.40 -11.83
CA TYR A 132 -8.63 -10.93 -13.05
C TYR A 132 -7.43 -11.81 -13.40
N MET A 133 -6.59 -12.13 -12.44
CA MET A 133 -5.40 -12.95 -12.67
C MET A 133 -5.75 -14.38 -13.09
N MET A 134 -6.76 -15.00 -12.46
CA MET A 134 -7.24 -16.32 -12.87
C MET A 134 -7.82 -16.36 -14.29
N GLN A 135 -8.48 -15.29 -14.70
CA GLN A 135 -9.07 -15.21 -16.06
C GLN A 135 -8.05 -14.90 -17.16
N ASN A 136 -6.96 -14.22 -16.83
CA ASN A 136 -6.04 -13.68 -17.84
C ASN A 136 -4.64 -14.30 -17.79
N SER A 137 -4.36 -15.18 -16.84
CA SER A 137 -3.05 -15.83 -16.68
C SER A 137 -3.20 -17.33 -16.36
N SER A 138 -2.10 -17.96 -15.99
CA SER A 138 -2.08 -19.36 -15.51
C SER A 138 -2.18 -19.43 -13.98
N CYS A 139 -2.73 -18.43 -13.35
CA CYS A 139 -3.01 -18.47 -11.91
C CYS A 139 -4.29 -19.25 -11.64
N GLU A 140 -4.35 -19.96 -10.53
CA GLU A 140 -5.46 -20.81 -10.15
C GLU A 140 -5.93 -20.49 -8.73
N VAL A 141 -7.13 -20.96 -8.38
CA VAL A 141 -7.63 -20.87 -7.00
C VAL A 141 -6.85 -21.83 -6.11
N TRP A 142 -6.38 -21.31 -4.98
CA TRP A 142 -5.85 -22.14 -3.91
C TRP A 142 -6.91 -22.29 -2.80
N GLU A 143 -7.85 -23.20 -2.99
CA GLU A 143 -9.02 -23.40 -2.12
C GLU A 143 -8.70 -23.46 -0.61
N LYS A 144 -7.57 -24.12 -0.26
CA LYS A 144 -7.11 -24.21 1.14
C LYS A 144 -6.92 -22.85 1.80
N TYR A 145 -6.61 -21.82 1.04
CA TYR A 145 -6.35 -20.47 1.52
C TYR A 145 -7.45 -19.48 1.13
N ASP A 146 -8.55 -19.96 0.58
CA ASP A 146 -9.77 -19.16 0.39
C ASP A 146 -10.57 -19.10 1.69
N VAL A 147 -9.99 -18.40 2.68
CA VAL A 147 -10.51 -18.34 4.04
C VAL A 147 -11.88 -17.65 4.16
N TRP A 148 -12.28 -16.93 3.10
CA TRP A 148 -13.59 -16.26 3.04
C TRP A 148 -14.50 -16.80 1.94
N ASN A 149 -14.09 -17.88 1.26
CA ASN A 149 -14.84 -18.55 0.19
C ASN A 149 -15.31 -17.57 -0.90
N ARG A 150 -14.35 -16.80 -1.43
CA ARG A 150 -14.61 -15.75 -2.43
C ARG A 150 -14.49 -16.22 -3.89
N TYR A 151 -13.79 -17.32 -4.13
CA TYR A 151 -13.49 -17.84 -5.48
C TYR A 151 -14.06 -19.21 -5.74
#